data_e82433cee909a135901a95ca5e7e42fd
#
_entry.id   e82433cee909a135901a95ca5e7e42fd
#
_cell.length_a   1.000
_cell.length_b   1.000
_cell.length_c   1.000
_cell.angle_alpha   90.00
_cell.angle_beta   90.00
_cell.angle_gamma   90.00
#
_symmetry.space_group_name_H-M   'P 1'
#
loop_
_entity.id
_entity.type
_entity.pdbx_description
1 polymer ?
#
loop_
_entity_poly.entity_id
_entity_poly.type
_entity_poly.pdbx_seq_one_letter_code
_entity_poly.pdbx_strand_id
1 'polypeptide(L)'
;MERKLKKLKLFVKNNEKCIYIAKTLKKDLINQNFELAEENYDLAISIGGDGTFLKMVNETNFDPNIYYVGINAGTLGFLQEVDINECKDLLKRLRENDYKVEEVSIGEGEIITESHKEKFNFLNEIVIRDKEYKVIEASIHINDELLENYYGDGIMISTSTGSTAYNLCYGGSIIYNTLKTLSITPIAPLNNKVYKSLTNSIVIPHEKEIIFTSENKDLLLTIDGRNIKVEDCLKVITKLNDKEIKCLRMNESNFIRTVNNKLIGE
;
A
#
# COMPACT_ATOMS: atom_id res chain seq x y z
N MET A 1 16.46 -5.03 23.09
CA MET A 1 17.52 -5.77 22.35
C MET A 1 17.07 -5.84 20.90
N GLU A 2 17.73 -5.14 19.99
CA GLU A 2 17.40 -5.20 18.57
C GLU A 2 17.64 -6.62 18.04
N ARG A 3 16.65 -7.15 17.33
CA ARG A 3 16.69 -8.49 16.76
C ARG A 3 17.75 -8.52 15.65
N LYS A 4 18.77 -9.35 15.78
CA LYS A 4 19.80 -9.50 14.76
C LYS A 4 19.20 -10.20 13.54
N LEU A 5 19.16 -9.49 12.40
CA LEU A 5 18.68 -10.03 11.14
C LEU A 5 19.64 -11.13 10.65
N LYS A 6 19.15 -12.33 10.46
CA LYS A 6 19.93 -13.47 9.99
C LYS A 6 19.32 -14.16 8.79
N LYS A 7 18.01 -14.31 8.79
CA LYS A 7 17.26 -15.04 7.76
C LYS A 7 16.52 -14.06 6.86
N LEU A 8 16.69 -14.21 5.55
CA LEU A 8 16.13 -13.29 4.56
C LEU A 8 15.41 -14.05 3.46
N LYS A 9 14.33 -13.44 2.96
CA LYS A 9 13.63 -13.90 1.76
C LYS A 9 13.65 -12.83 0.68
N LEU A 10 13.89 -13.24 -0.57
CA LEU A 10 13.90 -12.35 -1.73
C LEU A 10 12.61 -12.50 -2.54
N PHE A 11 11.96 -11.39 -2.80
CA PHE A 11 10.80 -11.26 -3.68
C PHE A 11 11.21 -10.53 -4.95
N VAL A 12 11.28 -11.24 -6.06
CA VAL A 12 11.93 -10.77 -7.28
C VAL A 12 10.91 -10.56 -8.38
N LYS A 13 10.92 -9.38 -9.01
CA LYS A 13 10.15 -9.15 -10.23
C LYS A 13 10.62 -10.11 -11.34
N ASN A 14 9.67 -10.75 -12.00
CA ASN A 14 9.96 -11.70 -13.07
C ASN A 14 10.38 -10.98 -14.36
N ASN A 15 11.63 -10.48 -14.39
CA ASN A 15 12.32 -10.01 -15.58
C ASN A 15 13.82 -10.30 -15.48
N GLU A 16 14.51 -10.30 -16.59
CA GLU A 16 15.93 -10.67 -16.69
C GLU A 16 16.82 -9.83 -15.78
N LYS A 17 16.60 -8.51 -15.75
CA LYS A 17 17.38 -7.56 -14.91
C LYS A 17 17.25 -7.90 -13.42
N CYS A 18 16.03 -8.04 -12.91
CA CYS A 18 15.80 -8.33 -11.49
C CYS A 18 16.30 -9.72 -11.09
N ILE A 19 16.15 -10.71 -11.98
CA ILE A 19 16.67 -12.07 -11.77
C ILE A 19 18.21 -12.05 -11.69
N TYR A 20 18.89 -11.30 -12.56
CA TYR A 20 20.34 -11.14 -12.52
C TYR A 20 20.80 -10.48 -11.21
N ILE A 21 20.15 -9.39 -10.79
CA ILE A 21 20.41 -8.71 -9.53
C ILE A 21 20.26 -9.69 -8.35
N ALA A 22 19.16 -10.43 -8.32
CA ALA A 22 18.89 -11.41 -7.26
C ALA A 22 19.97 -12.49 -7.18
N LYS A 23 20.46 -12.99 -8.32
CA LYS A 23 21.55 -13.97 -8.36
C LYS A 23 22.84 -13.43 -7.75
N THR A 24 23.18 -12.17 -8.04
CA THR A 24 24.37 -11.51 -7.49
C THR A 24 24.19 -11.29 -6.00
N LEU A 25 23.06 -10.69 -5.60
CA LEU A 25 22.76 -10.41 -4.20
C LEU A 25 22.74 -11.68 -3.32
N LYS A 26 22.20 -12.80 -3.85
CA LYS A 26 22.23 -14.11 -3.15
C LYS A 26 23.65 -14.55 -2.79
N LYS A 27 24.59 -14.44 -3.73
CA LYS A 27 26.00 -14.78 -3.48
C LYS A 27 26.61 -13.90 -2.40
N ASP A 28 26.37 -12.60 -2.48
CA ASP A 28 26.92 -11.62 -1.53
C ASP A 28 26.32 -11.83 -0.12
N LEU A 29 25.03 -12.13 -0.01
CA LEU A 29 24.35 -12.47 1.26
C LEU A 29 24.99 -13.70 1.92
N ILE A 30 25.17 -14.80 1.16
CA ILE A 30 25.79 -16.03 1.67
C ILE A 30 27.23 -15.77 2.13
N ASN A 31 28.03 -15.02 1.35
CA ASN A 31 29.40 -14.64 1.70
C ASN A 31 29.49 -13.82 2.99
N GLN A 32 28.42 -13.11 3.36
CA GLN A 32 28.32 -12.31 4.58
C GLN A 32 27.59 -13.05 5.72
N ASN A 33 27.42 -14.37 5.61
CA ASN A 33 26.79 -15.25 6.61
C ASN A 33 25.31 -14.96 6.88
N PHE A 34 24.58 -14.44 5.90
CA PHE A 34 23.13 -14.42 5.94
C PHE A 34 22.57 -15.74 5.41
N GLU A 35 21.46 -16.18 5.97
CA GLU A 35 20.71 -17.37 5.54
C GLU A 35 19.55 -16.95 4.64
N LEU A 36 19.41 -17.60 3.49
CA LEU A 36 18.22 -17.46 2.65
C LEU A 36 17.20 -18.50 3.09
N ALA A 37 15.99 -18.08 3.41
CA ALA A 37 14.92 -18.93 3.90
C ALA A 37 13.60 -18.62 3.18
N GLU A 38 12.82 -19.66 2.90
CA GLU A 38 11.48 -19.50 2.32
C GLU A 38 10.42 -19.25 3.40
N GLU A 39 10.68 -19.71 4.62
CA GLU A 39 9.81 -19.56 5.79
C GLU A 39 10.62 -19.11 7.01
N ASN A 40 9.95 -18.51 7.99
CA ASN A 40 10.55 -18.07 9.26
C ASN A 40 11.78 -17.16 9.08
N TYR A 41 11.68 -16.18 8.19
CA TYR A 41 12.71 -15.17 7.94
C TYR A 41 12.47 -13.91 8.77
N ASP A 42 13.55 -13.14 8.97
CA ASP A 42 13.55 -11.89 9.75
C ASP A 42 13.29 -10.68 8.85
N LEU A 43 13.69 -10.75 7.58
CA LEU A 43 13.66 -9.66 6.62
C LEU A 43 13.18 -10.16 5.25
N ALA A 44 12.19 -9.47 4.70
CA ALA A 44 11.74 -9.60 3.32
C ALA A 44 12.38 -8.49 2.47
N ILE A 45 12.99 -8.86 1.35
CA ILE A 45 13.64 -7.93 0.42
C ILE A 45 12.96 -8.02 -0.94
N SER A 46 12.36 -6.93 -1.40
CA SER A 46 11.85 -6.86 -2.78
C SER A 46 12.91 -6.36 -3.75
N ILE A 47 12.98 -6.94 -4.95
CA ILE A 47 13.84 -6.49 -6.05
C ILE A 47 12.96 -6.16 -7.25
N GLY A 48 12.74 -4.85 -7.49
CA GLY A 48 11.82 -4.39 -8.53
C GLY A 48 11.41 -2.94 -8.36
N GLY A 49 10.16 -2.63 -8.60
CA GLY A 49 9.52 -1.34 -8.32
C GLY A 49 8.46 -1.48 -7.22
N ASP A 50 7.68 -0.40 -6.98
CA ASP A 50 6.67 -0.35 -5.91
C ASP A 50 5.66 -1.50 -5.99
N GLY A 51 5.22 -1.90 -7.18
CA GLY A 51 4.34 -3.06 -7.34
C GLY A 51 4.96 -4.39 -6.86
N THR A 52 6.30 -4.53 -6.89
CA THR A 52 6.98 -5.71 -6.32
C THR A 52 7.00 -5.65 -4.80
N PHE A 53 7.14 -4.46 -4.24
CA PHE A 53 7.06 -4.24 -2.79
C PHE A 53 5.65 -4.54 -2.27
N LEU A 54 4.61 -4.01 -2.92
CA LEU A 54 3.21 -4.31 -2.58
C LEU A 54 2.93 -5.82 -2.63
N LYS A 55 3.40 -6.49 -3.68
CA LYS A 55 3.27 -7.95 -3.80
C LYS A 55 3.96 -8.67 -2.65
N MET A 56 5.18 -8.27 -2.28
CA MET A 56 5.92 -8.83 -1.14
C MET A 56 5.16 -8.68 0.17
N VAL A 57 4.69 -7.47 0.49
CA VAL A 57 3.92 -7.20 1.73
C VAL A 57 2.64 -8.03 1.76
N ASN A 58 1.97 -8.17 0.61
CA ASN A 58 0.76 -8.97 0.50
C ASN A 58 1.02 -10.48 0.67
N GLU A 59 2.03 -11.03 0.01
CA GLU A 59 2.39 -12.46 0.11
C GLU A 59 2.88 -12.84 1.52
N THR A 60 3.37 -11.88 2.30
CA THR A 60 3.71 -12.06 3.71
C THR A 60 2.54 -11.80 4.66
N ASN A 61 1.35 -11.57 4.11
CA ASN A 61 0.14 -11.24 4.86
C ASN A 61 0.33 -10.08 5.86
N PHE A 62 1.09 -9.04 5.44
CA PHE A 62 1.36 -7.84 6.25
C PHE A 62 1.92 -8.19 7.65
N ASP A 63 2.82 -9.18 7.74
CA ASP A 63 3.36 -9.66 9.02
C ASP A 63 4.14 -8.55 9.75
N PRO A 64 3.68 -8.08 10.94
CA PRO A 64 4.36 -7.04 11.71
C PRO A 64 5.62 -7.53 12.42
N ASN A 65 5.90 -8.83 12.39
CA ASN A 65 7.04 -9.44 13.09
C ASN A 65 8.30 -9.53 12.23
N ILE A 66 8.20 -9.26 10.93
CA ILE A 66 9.35 -9.21 10.02
C ILE A 66 9.62 -7.78 9.58
N TYR A 67 10.82 -7.56 9.04
CA TYR A 67 11.20 -6.29 8.44
C TYR A 67 11.07 -6.34 6.93
N TYR A 68 10.89 -5.17 6.30
CA TYR A 68 10.73 -5.00 4.87
C TYR A 68 11.74 -4.00 4.33
N VAL A 69 12.35 -4.29 3.19
CA VAL A 69 13.16 -3.33 2.43
C VAL A 69 13.00 -3.55 0.93
N GLY A 70 12.99 -2.47 0.18
CA GLY A 70 12.88 -2.52 -1.27
C GLY A 70 14.15 -2.11 -1.97
N ILE A 71 14.60 -2.90 -2.95
CA ILE A 71 15.69 -2.57 -3.87
C ILE A 71 15.09 -2.18 -5.22
N ASN A 72 15.35 -0.93 -5.61
CA ASN A 72 14.89 -0.37 -6.86
C ASN A 72 15.71 -0.88 -8.05
N ALA A 73 15.04 -1.53 -8.99
CA ALA A 73 15.65 -2.01 -10.24
C ALA A 73 15.24 -1.18 -11.48
N GLY A 74 14.58 -0.05 -11.29
CA GLY A 74 14.04 0.79 -12.36
C GLY A 74 14.00 2.26 -11.99
N THR A 75 12.94 2.96 -12.36
CA THR A 75 12.66 4.31 -11.87
C THR A 75 12.32 4.23 -10.38
N LEU A 76 12.93 5.07 -9.59
CA LEU A 76 12.79 5.08 -8.14
C LEU A 76 11.29 5.20 -7.74
N GLY A 77 10.76 4.21 -7.02
CA GLY A 77 9.41 4.19 -6.43
C GLY A 77 9.34 4.93 -5.08
N PHE A 78 8.17 5.14 -4.50
CA PHE A 78 8.00 5.70 -3.15
C PHE A 78 8.23 4.67 -2.05
N LEU A 79 8.11 3.37 -2.37
CA LEU A 79 8.26 2.26 -1.42
C LEU A 79 9.66 1.65 -1.43
N GLN A 80 10.46 1.93 -2.48
CA GLN A 80 11.82 1.41 -2.61
C GLN A 80 12.80 2.30 -1.85
N GLU A 81 13.72 1.69 -1.12
CA GLU A 81 14.68 2.40 -0.26
C GLU A 81 16.07 2.48 -0.88
N VAL A 82 16.51 1.42 -1.54
CA VAL A 82 17.90 1.23 -1.97
C VAL A 82 17.97 1.18 -3.49
N ASP A 83 18.90 1.94 -4.09
CA ASP A 83 19.23 1.75 -5.51
C ASP A 83 20.06 0.48 -5.72
N ILE A 84 19.94 -0.11 -6.91
CA ILE A 84 20.68 -1.33 -7.27
C ILE A 84 22.20 -1.16 -7.05
N ASN A 85 22.75 0.01 -7.30
CA ASN A 85 24.18 0.28 -7.15
C ASN A 85 24.60 0.34 -5.67
N GLU A 86 23.67 0.48 -4.74
CA GLU A 86 23.89 0.58 -3.31
C GLU A 86 23.70 -0.76 -2.56
N CYS A 87 23.47 -1.87 -3.28
CA CYS A 87 23.24 -3.18 -2.66
C CYS A 87 24.38 -3.64 -1.73
N LYS A 88 25.65 -3.30 -2.05
CA LYS A 88 26.77 -3.63 -1.18
C LYS A 88 26.76 -2.84 0.13
N ASP A 89 26.35 -1.58 0.06
CA ASP A 89 26.19 -0.74 1.25
C ASP A 89 25.02 -1.23 2.11
N LEU A 90 23.91 -1.61 1.50
CA LEU A 90 22.79 -2.26 2.19
C LEU A 90 23.28 -3.45 3.02
N LEU A 91 24.04 -4.38 2.44
CA LEU A 91 24.52 -5.58 3.15
C LEU A 91 25.45 -5.24 4.31
N LYS A 92 26.32 -4.24 4.14
CA LYS A 92 27.19 -3.74 5.22
C LYS A 92 26.33 -3.19 6.36
N ARG A 93 25.37 -2.32 6.07
CA ARG A 93 24.48 -1.71 7.07
C ARG A 93 23.62 -2.74 7.80
N LEU A 94 23.06 -3.72 7.09
CA LEU A 94 22.32 -4.83 7.71
C LEU A 94 23.18 -5.60 8.73
N ARG A 95 24.45 -5.85 8.41
CA ARG A 95 25.40 -6.52 9.31
C ARG A 95 25.74 -5.68 10.54
N GLU A 96 25.89 -4.38 10.35
CA GLU A 96 26.29 -3.42 11.38
C GLU A 96 25.10 -2.91 12.20
N ASN A 97 23.85 -3.31 11.84
CA ASN A 97 22.58 -2.78 12.34
C ASN A 97 22.48 -1.25 12.19
N ASP A 98 23.10 -0.70 11.11
CA ASP A 98 23.07 0.72 10.76
C ASP A 98 21.89 1.03 9.86
N TYR A 99 20.69 1.01 10.42
CA TYR A 99 19.43 1.35 9.74
C TYR A 99 18.43 1.89 10.75
N LYS A 100 17.45 2.63 10.25
CA LYS A 100 16.28 3.04 11.03
C LYS A 100 15.10 2.14 10.69
N VAL A 101 14.21 1.97 11.64
CA VAL A 101 12.93 1.27 11.43
C VAL A 101 11.83 2.33 11.33
N GLU A 102 11.13 2.35 10.21
CA GLU A 102 9.93 3.14 10.01
C GLU A 102 8.72 2.23 10.13
N GLU A 103 7.81 2.56 11.03
CA GLU A 103 6.51 1.91 11.13
C GLU A 103 5.58 2.52 10.10
N VAL A 104 5.03 1.69 9.24
CA VAL A 104 4.16 2.08 8.12
C VAL A 104 2.77 1.55 8.36
N SER A 105 1.82 2.47 8.42
CA SER A 105 0.41 2.15 8.65
C SER A 105 -0.17 1.37 7.48
N ILE A 106 -1.00 0.40 7.79
CA ILE A 106 -1.77 -0.40 6.82
C ILE A 106 -3.26 -0.13 7.00
N GLY A 107 -4.00 -0.16 5.91
CA GLY A 107 -5.45 -0.19 5.95
C GLY A 107 -5.95 -1.62 6.12
N GLU A 108 -7.06 -1.77 6.81
CA GLU A 108 -7.82 -3.03 6.86
C GLU A 108 -9.26 -2.81 6.44
N GLY A 109 -9.91 -3.85 5.96
CA GLY A 109 -11.31 -3.78 5.66
C GLY A 109 -12.00 -5.13 5.73
N GLU A 110 -13.33 -5.07 5.65
CA GLU A 110 -14.21 -6.22 5.60
C GLU A 110 -15.25 -6.02 4.49
N ILE A 111 -15.33 -6.98 3.60
CA ILE A 111 -16.41 -7.10 2.62
C ILE A 111 -17.49 -7.94 3.25
N ILE A 112 -18.72 -7.44 3.27
CA ILE A 112 -19.88 -8.14 3.80
C ILE A 112 -20.86 -8.36 2.66
N THR A 113 -21.10 -9.62 2.33
CA THR A 113 -22.09 -10.05 1.35
C THR A 113 -23.29 -10.69 2.03
N GLU A 114 -24.29 -11.08 1.27
CA GLU A 114 -25.45 -11.83 1.79
C GLU A 114 -25.03 -13.20 2.37
N SER A 115 -23.94 -13.81 1.86
CA SER A 115 -23.53 -15.16 2.17
C SER A 115 -22.32 -15.29 3.11
N HIS A 116 -21.38 -14.32 3.07
CA HIS A 116 -20.12 -14.41 3.81
C HIS A 116 -19.53 -13.05 4.17
N LYS A 117 -18.46 -13.09 4.95
CA LYS A 117 -17.60 -11.94 5.26
C LYS A 117 -16.17 -12.28 4.91
N GLU A 118 -15.47 -11.35 4.27
CA GLU A 118 -14.07 -11.48 3.90
C GLU A 118 -13.27 -10.28 4.39
N LYS A 119 -12.16 -10.54 5.11
CA LYS A 119 -11.25 -9.49 5.58
C LYS A 119 -10.09 -9.32 4.61
N PHE A 120 -9.63 -8.09 4.47
CA PHE A 120 -8.48 -7.77 3.65
C PHE A 120 -7.63 -6.67 4.28
N ASN A 121 -6.37 -6.60 3.86
CA ASN A 121 -5.46 -5.50 4.18
C ASN A 121 -4.98 -4.83 2.89
N PHE A 122 -4.57 -3.56 3.01
CA PHE A 122 -3.98 -2.80 1.91
C PHE A 122 -2.90 -1.85 2.44
N LEU A 123 -1.86 -1.63 1.63
CA LEU A 123 -0.79 -0.70 1.95
C LEU A 123 -1.05 0.68 1.34
N ASN A 124 -1.46 0.71 0.06
CA ASN A 124 -1.75 1.95 -0.65
C ASN A 124 -3.23 2.30 -0.60
N GLU A 125 -4.07 1.56 -1.33
CA GLU A 125 -5.48 1.93 -1.50
C GLU A 125 -6.38 0.74 -1.84
N ILE A 126 -7.66 0.95 -1.56
CA ILE A 126 -8.76 0.19 -2.13
C ILE A 126 -9.59 1.11 -3.03
N VAL A 127 -9.93 0.63 -4.21
CA VAL A 127 -10.88 1.27 -5.14
C VAL A 127 -12.12 0.42 -5.23
N ILE A 128 -13.29 1.05 -5.09
CA ILE A 128 -14.60 0.40 -5.16
C ILE A 128 -15.33 0.97 -6.38
N ARG A 129 -15.73 0.09 -7.30
CA ARG A 129 -16.43 0.42 -8.55
C ARG A 129 -17.56 -0.56 -8.82
N ASP A 130 -18.45 -0.17 -9.70
CA ASP A 130 -19.39 -1.12 -10.33
C ASP A 130 -18.62 -2.16 -11.17
N LYS A 131 -19.07 -3.43 -11.14
CA LYS A 131 -18.43 -4.56 -11.84
C LYS A 131 -18.40 -4.37 -13.37
N GLU A 132 -19.35 -3.64 -13.93
CA GLU A 132 -19.49 -3.34 -15.35
C GLU A 132 -19.08 -1.91 -15.71
N TYR A 133 -18.42 -1.20 -14.77
CA TYR A 133 -18.01 0.21 -14.94
C TYR A 133 -19.15 1.19 -15.21
N LYS A 134 -20.32 0.91 -14.67
CA LYS A 134 -21.45 1.83 -14.64
C LYS A 134 -21.27 2.87 -13.54
N VAL A 135 -22.01 3.97 -13.64
CA VAL A 135 -22.12 4.92 -12.54
C VAL A 135 -22.63 4.18 -11.29
N ILE A 136 -21.93 4.37 -10.20
CA ILE A 136 -22.30 3.80 -8.91
C ILE A 136 -23.05 4.83 -8.09
N GLU A 137 -24.16 4.38 -7.48
CA GLU A 137 -24.88 5.10 -6.45
C GLU A 137 -24.52 4.48 -5.10
N ALA A 138 -23.94 5.28 -4.21
CA ALA A 138 -23.43 4.78 -2.95
C ALA A 138 -23.67 5.76 -1.80
N SER A 139 -23.90 5.23 -0.61
CA SER A 139 -23.87 6.00 0.63
C SER A 139 -22.56 5.77 1.37
N ILE A 140 -21.89 6.84 1.74
CA ILE A 140 -20.63 6.83 2.46
C ILE A 140 -20.86 7.37 3.85
N HIS A 141 -20.53 6.57 4.86
CA HIS A 141 -20.62 6.98 6.26
C HIS A 141 -19.24 6.99 6.91
N ILE A 142 -19.05 7.90 7.84
CA ILE A 142 -17.90 7.94 8.75
C ILE A 142 -18.43 7.58 10.13
N ASN A 143 -18.09 6.39 10.62
CA ASN A 143 -18.80 5.74 11.73
C ASN A 143 -20.32 5.68 11.42
N ASP A 144 -21.14 6.26 12.28
CA ASP A 144 -22.60 6.28 12.14
C ASP A 144 -23.13 7.52 11.39
N GLU A 145 -22.27 8.44 10.98
CA GLU A 145 -22.67 9.70 10.34
C GLU A 145 -22.58 9.60 8.82
N LEU A 146 -23.67 9.90 8.11
CA LEU A 146 -23.69 9.99 6.65
C LEU A 146 -22.83 11.18 6.19
N LEU A 147 -21.76 10.86 5.44
CA LEU A 147 -20.97 11.87 4.76
C LEU A 147 -21.69 12.38 3.51
N GLU A 148 -22.05 11.46 2.62
CA GLU A 148 -22.73 11.81 1.37
C GLU A 148 -23.45 10.60 0.72
N ASN A 149 -24.41 10.91 -0.16
CA ASN A 149 -24.88 9.99 -1.19
C ASN A 149 -24.09 10.31 -2.47
N TYR A 150 -23.16 9.44 -2.80
CA TYR A 150 -22.20 9.59 -3.88
C TYR A 150 -22.72 9.04 -5.19
N TYR A 151 -22.43 9.76 -6.28
CA TYR A 151 -22.69 9.34 -7.66
C TYR A 151 -21.42 9.57 -8.49
N GLY A 152 -20.92 8.55 -9.17
CA GLY A 152 -19.73 8.64 -10.02
C GLY A 152 -19.20 7.27 -10.44
N ASP A 153 -17.95 7.21 -10.92
CA ASP A 153 -17.35 5.96 -11.41
C ASP A 153 -16.80 5.07 -10.29
N GLY A 154 -16.69 5.60 -9.06
CA GLY A 154 -16.20 4.85 -7.90
C GLY A 154 -15.62 5.71 -6.80
N ILE A 155 -15.23 5.06 -5.72
CA ILE A 155 -14.59 5.66 -4.56
C ILE A 155 -13.25 4.97 -4.32
N MET A 156 -12.25 5.78 -3.99
CA MET A 156 -10.95 5.30 -3.54
C MET A 156 -10.75 5.64 -2.07
N ILE A 157 -10.29 4.68 -1.29
CA ILE A 157 -9.87 4.89 0.10
C ILE A 157 -8.39 4.54 0.17
N SER A 158 -7.55 5.51 0.55
CA SER A 158 -6.11 5.32 0.60
C SER A 158 -5.51 5.67 1.95
N THR A 159 -4.40 4.99 2.29
CA THR A 159 -3.56 5.33 3.44
C THR A 159 -2.71 6.56 3.13
N SER A 160 -1.98 7.09 4.11
CA SER A 160 -0.97 8.13 3.88
C SER A 160 0.12 7.67 2.90
N THR A 161 0.52 6.39 2.95
CA THR A 161 1.46 5.79 1.99
C THR A 161 0.89 5.78 0.58
N GLY A 162 -0.36 5.41 0.40
CA GLY A 162 -1.07 5.40 -0.88
C GLY A 162 -1.38 6.79 -1.44
N SER A 163 -1.24 7.86 -0.64
CA SER A 163 -1.51 9.23 -1.07
C SER A 163 -0.69 9.66 -2.30
N THR A 164 0.51 9.09 -2.48
CA THR A 164 1.41 9.34 -3.61
C THR A 164 1.29 8.31 -4.74
N ALA A 165 0.36 7.35 -4.61
CA ALA A 165 0.09 6.30 -5.59
C ALA A 165 -1.12 6.66 -6.48
N TYR A 166 -2.08 5.75 -6.63
CA TYR A 166 -3.23 5.96 -7.51
C TYR A 166 -4.11 7.12 -7.05
N ASN A 167 -4.16 7.39 -5.74
CA ASN A 167 -4.83 8.55 -5.14
C ASN A 167 -4.41 9.88 -5.79
N LEU A 168 -3.11 10.05 -6.06
CA LEU A 168 -2.58 11.26 -6.67
C LEU A 168 -3.14 11.48 -8.09
N CYS A 169 -3.34 10.40 -8.86
CA CYS A 169 -3.87 10.47 -10.22
C CYS A 169 -5.31 11.01 -10.29
N TYR A 170 -6.05 10.91 -9.20
CA TYR A 170 -7.42 11.43 -9.06
C TYR A 170 -7.49 12.74 -8.27
N GLY A 171 -6.37 13.44 -8.13
CA GLY A 171 -6.33 14.74 -7.44
C GLY A 171 -6.46 14.64 -5.92
N GLY A 172 -6.25 13.46 -5.34
CA GLY A 172 -6.16 13.29 -3.90
C GLY A 172 -4.93 14.00 -3.33
N SER A 173 -5.03 14.47 -2.10
CA SER A 173 -3.94 15.19 -1.43
C SER A 173 -2.74 14.29 -1.18
N ILE A 174 -1.53 14.83 -1.34
CA ILE A 174 -0.32 14.21 -0.82
C ILE A 174 -0.33 14.34 0.70
N ILE A 175 -0.25 13.22 1.40
CA ILE A 175 -0.27 13.15 2.85
C ILE A 175 1.12 12.73 3.31
N TYR A 176 1.66 13.41 4.32
CA TYR A 176 2.96 13.04 4.89
C TYR A 176 2.89 11.61 5.45
N ASN A 177 3.83 10.76 5.06
CA ASN A 177 3.76 9.30 5.27
C ASN A 177 3.70 8.84 6.74
N THR A 178 4.09 9.71 7.69
CA THR A 178 4.00 9.41 9.13
C THR A 178 2.62 9.75 9.75
N LEU A 179 1.73 10.37 8.99
CA LEU A 179 0.39 10.69 9.49
C LEU A 179 -0.50 9.45 9.40
N LYS A 180 -1.08 9.07 10.53
CA LYS A 180 -2.02 7.95 10.61
C LYS A 180 -3.42 8.40 10.18
N THR A 181 -3.68 8.33 8.88
CA THR A 181 -4.93 8.79 8.27
C THR A 181 -5.36 7.88 7.13
N LEU A 182 -6.65 7.90 6.83
CA LEU A 182 -7.19 7.47 5.55
C LEU A 182 -7.66 8.70 4.77
N SER A 183 -7.70 8.59 3.45
CA SER A 183 -8.38 9.58 2.61
C SER A 183 -9.45 8.90 1.76
N ILE A 184 -10.58 9.58 1.56
CA ILE A 184 -11.62 9.20 0.60
C ILE A 184 -11.45 10.11 -0.59
N THR A 185 -11.23 9.54 -1.77
CA THR A 185 -11.05 10.29 -3.01
C THR A 185 -12.08 9.82 -4.03
N PRO A 186 -12.96 10.73 -4.49
CA PRO A 186 -13.98 10.41 -5.48
C PRO A 186 -13.36 10.18 -6.86
N ILE A 187 -13.92 9.24 -7.62
CA ILE A 187 -13.50 8.93 -9.00
C ILE A 187 -14.61 9.37 -9.95
N ALA A 188 -14.31 10.40 -10.76
CA ALA A 188 -15.28 11.01 -11.69
C ALA A 188 -16.64 11.29 -11.05
N PRO A 189 -16.70 12.07 -9.96
CA PRO A 189 -17.95 12.35 -9.26
C PRO A 189 -18.91 13.16 -10.13
N LEU A 190 -20.19 12.81 -10.09
CA LEU A 190 -21.24 13.61 -10.70
C LEU A 190 -21.62 14.77 -9.77
N ASN A 191 -21.44 15.98 -10.24
CA ASN A 191 -21.86 17.19 -9.52
C ASN A 191 -22.60 18.14 -10.45
N ASN A 192 -23.93 18.12 -10.39
CA ASN A 192 -24.82 18.91 -11.22
C ASN A 192 -26.07 19.34 -10.39
N LYS A 193 -27.15 19.74 -11.06
CA LYS A 193 -28.38 20.15 -10.37
C LYS A 193 -29.10 19.00 -9.64
N VAL A 194 -28.94 17.77 -10.11
CA VAL A 194 -29.60 16.58 -9.57
C VAL A 194 -28.71 15.86 -8.57
N TYR A 195 -27.46 15.63 -8.95
CA TYR A 195 -26.47 14.89 -8.14
C TYR A 195 -25.50 15.85 -7.47
N LYS A 196 -25.24 15.65 -6.19
CA LYS A 196 -24.39 16.50 -5.34
C LYS A 196 -23.35 15.63 -4.66
N SER A 197 -22.28 15.26 -5.38
CA SER A 197 -21.16 14.52 -4.82
C SER A 197 -19.99 15.44 -4.51
N LEU A 198 -19.22 15.11 -3.48
CA LEU A 198 -17.94 15.77 -3.22
C LEU A 198 -17.02 15.57 -4.42
N THR A 199 -16.32 16.63 -4.81
CA THR A 199 -15.35 16.60 -5.91
C THR A 199 -13.92 16.55 -5.45
N ASN A 200 -13.68 16.83 -4.17
CA ASN A 200 -12.36 16.83 -3.54
C ASN A 200 -12.21 15.65 -2.59
N SER A 201 -10.98 15.22 -2.39
CA SER A 201 -10.71 14.21 -1.37
C SER A 201 -10.87 14.77 0.04
N ILE A 202 -11.28 13.92 0.96
CA ILE A 202 -11.37 14.22 2.39
C ILE A 202 -10.44 13.30 3.17
N VAL A 203 -9.68 13.88 4.11
CA VAL A 203 -8.76 13.13 4.98
C VAL A 203 -9.45 12.80 6.29
N ILE A 204 -9.40 11.52 6.66
CA ILE A 204 -10.10 10.95 7.81
C ILE A 204 -9.08 10.54 8.87
N PRO A 205 -9.27 10.90 10.15
CA PRO A 205 -8.39 10.46 11.26
C PRO A 205 -8.42 8.93 11.43
N HIS A 206 -7.35 8.38 12.01
CA HIS A 206 -7.12 6.93 12.08
C HIS A 206 -8.15 6.15 12.88
N GLU A 207 -8.78 6.77 13.88
CA GLU A 207 -9.78 6.14 14.73
C GLU A 207 -11.18 6.03 14.11
N LYS A 208 -11.35 6.54 12.90
CA LYS A 208 -12.64 6.52 12.19
C LYS A 208 -12.75 5.33 11.25
N GLU A 209 -13.97 4.81 11.17
CA GLU A 209 -14.36 3.76 10.23
C GLU A 209 -15.11 4.38 9.05
N ILE A 210 -14.77 3.96 7.85
CA ILE A 210 -15.44 4.36 6.60
C ILE A 210 -16.31 3.19 6.17
N ILE A 211 -17.60 3.43 6.04
CA ILE A 211 -18.59 2.44 5.62
C ILE A 211 -19.14 2.85 4.27
N PHE A 212 -18.97 1.97 3.31
CA PHE A 212 -19.50 2.10 1.96
C PHE A 212 -20.65 1.11 1.77
N THR A 213 -21.80 1.61 1.28
CA THR A 213 -22.95 0.81 0.85
C THR A 213 -23.39 1.27 -0.52
N SER A 214 -23.95 0.39 -1.33
CA SER A 214 -24.43 0.72 -2.69
C SER A 214 -25.68 -0.06 -3.05
N GLU A 215 -26.55 0.56 -3.85
CA GLU A 215 -27.64 -0.13 -4.52
C GLU A 215 -27.11 -1.15 -5.56
N ASN A 216 -25.96 -0.84 -6.17
CA ASN A 216 -25.24 -1.79 -7.01
C ASN A 216 -24.54 -2.82 -6.10
N LYS A 217 -25.06 -4.04 -6.10
CA LYS A 217 -24.51 -5.12 -5.25
C LYS A 217 -23.33 -5.86 -5.88
N ASP A 218 -23.16 -5.75 -7.19
CA ASP A 218 -22.06 -6.37 -7.93
C ASP A 218 -20.93 -5.37 -8.12
N LEU A 219 -19.87 -5.53 -7.33
CA LEU A 219 -18.77 -4.59 -7.26
C LEU A 219 -17.46 -5.18 -7.78
N LEU A 220 -16.61 -4.30 -8.28
CA LEU A 220 -15.20 -4.56 -8.53
C LEU A 220 -14.36 -3.79 -7.52
N LEU A 221 -13.69 -4.51 -6.63
CA LEU A 221 -12.73 -3.94 -5.70
C LEU A 221 -11.32 -4.12 -6.26
N THR A 222 -10.55 -3.05 -6.29
CA THR A 222 -9.11 -3.12 -6.61
C THR A 222 -8.32 -2.77 -5.35
N ILE A 223 -7.61 -3.74 -4.78
CA ILE A 223 -6.86 -3.62 -3.53
C ILE A 223 -5.37 -3.73 -3.83
N ASP A 224 -4.60 -2.65 -3.63
CA ASP A 224 -3.17 -2.58 -4.01
C ASP A 224 -2.92 -3.15 -5.42
N GLY A 225 -3.75 -2.77 -6.39
CA GLY A 225 -3.67 -3.20 -7.78
C GLY A 225 -4.23 -4.61 -8.08
N ARG A 226 -4.77 -5.34 -7.10
CA ARG A 226 -5.40 -6.65 -7.29
C ARG A 226 -6.91 -6.52 -7.40
N ASN A 227 -7.48 -7.08 -8.45
CA ASN A 227 -8.93 -7.04 -8.69
C ASN A 227 -9.65 -8.20 -8.00
N ILE A 228 -10.70 -7.89 -7.26
CA ILE A 228 -11.61 -8.84 -6.62
C ILE A 228 -13.03 -8.50 -7.09
N LYS A 229 -13.71 -9.47 -7.69
CA LYS A 229 -15.13 -9.35 -8.04
C LYS A 229 -15.95 -9.79 -6.84
N VAL A 230 -16.88 -8.95 -6.43
CA VAL A 230 -17.77 -9.20 -5.30
C VAL A 230 -19.20 -9.17 -5.80
N GLU A 231 -19.96 -10.21 -5.52
CA GLU A 231 -21.37 -10.34 -5.83
C GLU A 231 -22.19 -10.24 -4.53
N ASP A 232 -23.41 -9.72 -4.64
CA ASP A 232 -24.32 -9.53 -3.51
C ASP A 232 -23.72 -8.75 -2.33
N CYS A 233 -22.89 -7.75 -2.63
CA CYS A 233 -22.24 -6.91 -1.62
C CYS A 233 -23.28 -6.07 -0.86
N LEU A 234 -23.29 -6.21 0.45
CA LEU A 234 -24.13 -5.39 1.31
C LEU A 234 -23.40 -4.13 1.78
N LYS A 235 -22.12 -4.28 2.14
CA LYS A 235 -21.27 -3.15 2.52
C LYS A 235 -19.79 -3.51 2.49
N VAL A 236 -18.95 -2.49 2.34
CA VAL A 236 -17.50 -2.55 2.54
C VAL A 236 -17.16 -1.61 3.69
N ILE A 237 -16.43 -2.13 4.68
CA ILE A 237 -15.98 -1.36 5.84
C ILE A 237 -14.48 -1.23 5.75
N THR A 238 -13.91 -0.05 6.02
CA THR A 238 -12.46 0.19 6.04
C THR A 238 -12.06 1.09 7.17
N LYS A 239 -10.90 0.82 7.76
CA LYS A 239 -10.25 1.66 8.77
C LYS A 239 -8.73 1.45 8.73
N LEU A 240 -7.95 2.22 9.46
CA LEU A 240 -6.56 1.86 9.70
C LEU A 240 -6.48 0.66 10.64
N ASN A 241 -5.53 -0.22 10.37
CA ASN A 241 -5.22 -1.35 11.24
C ASN A 241 -4.40 -0.87 12.45
N ASP A 242 -4.59 -1.49 13.60
CA ASP A 242 -3.78 -1.22 14.80
C ASP A 242 -2.31 -1.69 14.65
N LYS A 243 -2.07 -2.61 13.70
CA LYS A 243 -0.74 -3.12 13.37
C LYS A 243 -0.13 -2.31 12.25
N GLU A 244 1.19 -2.17 12.30
CA GLU A 244 2.00 -1.51 11.27
C GLU A 244 3.06 -2.49 10.76
N ILE A 245 3.49 -2.34 9.52
CA ILE A 245 4.66 -3.05 9.01
C ILE A 245 5.92 -2.25 9.29
N LYS A 246 7.06 -2.94 9.44
CA LYS A 246 8.34 -2.35 9.78
C LYS A 246 9.24 -2.28 8.57
N CYS A 247 9.39 -1.09 8.00
CA CYS A 247 10.26 -0.85 6.85
C CYS A 247 11.64 -0.39 7.31
N LEU A 248 12.70 -0.99 6.76
CA LEU A 248 14.05 -0.53 7.00
C LEU A 248 14.36 0.69 6.14
N ARG A 249 14.96 1.71 6.76
CA ARG A 249 15.45 2.92 6.12
C ARG A 249 16.95 3.05 6.31
N MET A 250 17.67 3.15 5.21
CA MET A 250 19.13 3.26 5.22
C MET A 250 19.60 4.68 5.51
N ASN A 251 18.78 5.66 5.13
CA ASN A 251 19.06 7.08 5.37
C ASN A 251 17.93 7.68 6.20
N GLU A 252 18.12 8.91 6.66
CA GLU A 252 16.99 9.67 7.20
C GLU A 252 15.91 9.79 6.13
N SER A 253 14.74 9.20 6.43
CA SER A 253 13.59 9.29 5.54
C SER A 253 13.27 10.77 5.30
N ASN A 254 13.53 11.24 4.08
CA ASN A 254 13.19 12.58 3.69
C ASN A 254 12.05 12.51 2.67
N PHE A 255 10.82 12.36 3.18
CA PHE A 255 9.61 12.34 2.39
C PHE A 255 9.55 13.53 1.42
N ILE A 256 9.92 14.72 1.87
CA ILE A 256 9.92 15.93 1.04
C ILE A 256 10.90 15.82 -0.13
N ARG A 257 12.12 15.29 0.11
CA ARG A 257 13.09 15.05 -0.96
C ARG A 257 12.55 14.04 -1.98
N THR A 258 11.88 12.98 -1.50
CA THR A 258 11.28 11.97 -2.36
C THR A 258 10.16 12.58 -3.22
N VAL A 259 9.29 13.40 -2.63
CA VAL A 259 8.24 14.13 -3.36
C VAL A 259 8.85 15.06 -4.39
N ASN A 260 9.86 15.85 -4.02
CA ASN A 260 10.55 16.78 -4.93
C ASN A 260 11.15 16.02 -6.12
N ASN A 261 12.00 15.03 -5.86
CA ASN A 261 12.70 14.28 -6.91
C ASN A 261 11.77 13.55 -7.87
N LYS A 262 10.57 13.16 -7.43
CA LYS A 262 9.67 12.30 -8.21
C LYS A 262 8.53 13.02 -8.90
N LEU A 263 8.03 14.07 -8.28
CA LEU A 263 6.83 14.76 -8.75
C LEU A 263 7.14 16.12 -9.37
N ILE A 264 8.24 16.74 -8.97
CA ILE A 264 8.62 18.08 -9.46
C ILE A 264 9.75 17.94 -10.48
N GLY A 265 10.74 17.10 -10.23
CA GLY A 265 11.81 16.74 -11.17
C GLY A 265 12.76 17.92 -11.44
N GLU A 266 13.79 18.07 -10.65
CA GLU A 266 15.02 18.78 -11.06
C GLU A 266 16.17 17.78 -11.18
#